data_019edee835592e03d4ca9dda9f4dd16e
#
_entry.id   019edee835592e03d4ca9dda9f4dd16e
#
_cell.length_a   1.000
_cell.length_b   1.000
_cell.length_c   1.000
_cell.angle_alpha   90.00
_cell.angle_beta   90.00
_cell.angle_gamma   90.00
#
_symmetry.space_group_name_H-M   'P 1'
#
loop_
_entity.id
_entity.type
_entity.pdbx_description
1 polymer ?
#
loop_
_entity_poly.entity_id
_entity_poly.type
_entity_poly.pdbx_seq_one_letter_code
_entity_poly.pdbx_strand_id
1 'polypeptide(L)'
;MLNKITIMGRLVRDPELRYTQSNKPVANFTLAVDRDRQVDGQKVTDFIDCVAWSGAGEFVNNYFRKGSMAVVSGRLQSRKWQDRDGNTRTGWEVLTENVYFGESKSTGASQEAPQGEYTAAPGAFQDMTEDDGDLPF
;
A
#
# COMPACT_ATOMS: atom_id res chain seq x y z
N MET A 1 -10.32 -18.79 12.72
CA MET A 1 -9.70 -18.94 11.39
C MET A 1 -8.92 -17.69 11.05
N LEU A 2 -7.76 -17.82 10.43
CA LEU A 2 -6.94 -16.69 10.00
C LEU A 2 -7.25 -16.33 8.56
N ASN A 3 -7.52 -15.03 8.32
CA ASN A 3 -7.66 -14.46 6.98
C ASN A 3 -7.04 -13.07 7.01
N LYS A 4 -5.82 -12.95 6.53
CA LYS A 4 -5.03 -11.71 6.53
C LYS A 4 -4.30 -11.57 5.21
N ILE A 5 -4.39 -10.40 4.62
CA ILE A 5 -3.68 -10.04 3.41
C ILE A 5 -3.02 -8.67 3.60
N THR A 6 -1.81 -8.54 3.10
CA THR A 6 -1.10 -7.26 3.02
C THR A 6 -0.54 -7.11 1.61
N ILE A 7 -0.89 -6.03 0.96
CA ILE A 7 -0.48 -5.74 -0.41
C ILE A 7 0.01 -4.31 -0.55
N MET A 8 0.93 -4.09 -1.47
CA MET A 8 1.39 -2.76 -1.86
C MET A 8 1.23 -2.60 -3.36
N GLY A 9 0.66 -1.49 -3.78
CA GLY A 9 0.45 -1.20 -5.19
C GLY A 9 0.06 0.24 -5.43
N ARG A 10 -0.06 0.60 -6.72
CA ARG A 10 -0.49 1.94 -7.13
C ARG A 10 -1.98 1.97 -7.43
N LEU A 11 -2.66 3.02 -7.03
CA LEU A 11 -4.05 3.23 -7.40
C LEU A 11 -4.15 3.43 -8.92
N VAL A 12 -5.02 2.66 -9.56
CA VAL A 12 -5.24 2.75 -11.02
C VAL A 12 -6.09 3.94 -11.42
N ARG A 13 -6.87 4.46 -10.46
CA ARG A 13 -7.71 5.66 -10.59
C ARG A 13 -7.96 6.25 -9.22
N ASP A 14 -8.57 7.44 -9.18
CA ASP A 14 -8.99 8.07 -7.92
C ASP A 14 -9.96 7.17 -7.16
N PRO A 15 -9.90 7.12 -5.82
CA PRO A 15 -10.88 6.39 -5.02
C PRO A 15 -12.30 6.92 -5.25
N GLU A 16 -13.25 6.02 -5.24
CA GLU A 16 -14.66 6.36 -5.33
C GLU A 16 -15.32 6.27 -3.95
N LEU A 17 -15.66 7.42 -3.37
CA LEU A 17 -16.33 7.50 -2.09
C LEU A 17 -17.84 7.52 -2.27
N ARG A 18 -18.53 6.64 -1.58
CA ARG A 18 -20.00 6.57 -1.51
C ARG A 18 -20.45 6.51 -0.07
N TYR A 19 -21.69 6.85 0.17
CA TYR A 19 -22.34 6.73 1.47
C TYR A 19 -23.45 5.69 1.39
N THR A 20 -23.49 4.80 2.40
CA THR A 20 -24.58 3.80 2.53
C THR A 20 -25.87 4.47 3.00
N GLN A 21 -26.98 3.71 3.00
CA GLN A 21 -28.25 4.20 3.52
C GLN A 21 -28.17 4.63 5.00
N SER A 22 -27.30 3.99 5.77
CA SER A 22 -26.99 4.37 7.16
C SER A 22 -25.95 5.49 7.28
N ASN A 23 -25.65 6.16 6.16
CA ASN A 23 -24.71 7.29 6.07
C ASN A 23 -23.25 6.93 6.47
N LYS A 24 -22.84 5.71 6.21
CA LYS A 24 -21.44 5.28 6.42
C LYS A 24 -20.64 5.47 5.13
N PRO A 25 -19.48 6.11 5.18
CA PRO A 25 -18.61 6.25 4.02
C PRO A 25 -17.99 4.91 3.63
N VAL A 26 -17.97 4.64 2.33
CA VAL A 26 -17.33 3.46 1.71
C VAL A 26 -16.52 3.94 0.52
N ALA A 27 -15.23 3.68 0.53
CA ALA A 27 -14.34 3.97 -0.58
C ALA A 27 -13.99 2.68 -1.33
N ASN A 28 -14.18 2.69 -2.64
CA ASN A 28 -13.75 1.63 -3.55
C ASN A 28 -12.54 2.13 -4.34
N PHE A 29 -11.52 1.31 -4.43
CA PHE A 29 -10.32 1.61 -5.19
C PHE A 29 -9.66 0.31 -5.67
N THR A 30 -8.85 0.40 -6.72
CA THR A 30 -8.15 -0.74 -7.29
C THR A 30 -6.66 -0.48 -7.25
N LEU A 31 -5.89 -1.44 -6.78
CA LEU A 31 -4.44 -1.41 -6.75
C LEU A 31 -3.86 -2.23 -7.91
N ALA A 32 -2.90 -1.64 -8.61
CA ALA A 32 -2.03 -2.34 -9.53
C ALA A 32 -0.81 -2.86 -8.74
N VAL A 33 -0.69 -4.17 -8.65
CA VAL A 33 0.36 -4.87 -7.91
C VAL A 33 1.20 -5.66 -8.89
N ASP A 34 2.44 -5.26 -9.08
CA ASP A 34 3.35 -5.97 -9.96
C ASP A 34 3.84 -7.25 -9.29
N ARG A 35 3.89 -8.34 -10.05
CA ARG A 35 4.49 -9.59 -9.59
C ARG A 35 6.01 -9.46 -9.54
N ASP A 36 6.63 -10.05 -8.53
CA ASP A 36 8.08 -10.04 -8.35
C ASP A 36 8.83 -10.73 -9.48
N ARG A 37 8.18 -11.70 -10.12
CA ARG A 37 8.77 -12.45 -11.22
C ARG A 37 8.06 -12.18 -12.52
N GLN A 38 8.83 -12.09 -13.58
CA GLN A 38 8.30 -12.04 -14.93
C GLN A 38 7.74 -13.40 -15.34
N VAL A 39 6.66 -13.39 -16.11
CA VAL A 39 6.08 -14.57 -16.74
C VAL A 39 6.38 -14.47 -18.23
N ASP A 40 7.05 -15.49 -18.79
CA ASP A 40 7.49 -15.51 -20.20
C ASP A 40 8.27 -14.25 -20.64
N GLY A 41 9.13 -13.73 -19.73
CA GLY A 41 9.94 -12.54 -19.97
C GLY A 41 9.17 -11.21 -19.90
N GLN A 42 7.89 -11.23 -19.52
CA GLN A 42 7.04 -10.03 -19.42
C GLN A 42 6.63 -9.75 -17.98
N LYS A 43 6.58 -8.47 -17.65
CA LYS A 43 5.99 -8.04 -16.38
C LYS A 43 4.50 -8.32 -16.35
N VAL A 44 4.04 -8.89 -15.24
CA VAL A 44 2.62 -9.14 -15.00
C VAL A 44 2.18 -8.30 -13.82
N THR A 45 1.08 -7.60 -14.01
CA THR A 45 0.44 -6.78 -12.97
C THR A 45 -0.91 -7.37 -12.62
N ASP A 46 -1.14 -7.59 -11.35
CA ASP A 46 -2.45 -7.98 -10.82
C ASP A 46 -3.23 -6.73 -10.41
N PHE A 47 -4.50 -6.67 -10.80
CA PHE A 47 -5.41 -5.60 -10.40
C PHE A 47 -6.31 -6.12 -9.28
N ILE A 48 -6.16 -5.53 -8.10
CA ILE A 48 -6.81 -6.01 -6.88
C ILE A 48 -7.78 -4.95 -6.38
N ASP A 49 -9.06 -5.32 -6.33
CA ASP A 49 -10.11 -4.45 -5.82
C ASP A 49 -10.06 -4.40 -4.30
N CYS A 50 -10.17 -3.21 -3.76
CA CYS A 50 -10.16 -2.93 -2.34
C CYS A 50 -11.39 -2.11 -1.96
N VAL A 51 -11.91 -2.37 -0.79
CA VAL A 51 -13.01 -1.61 -0.19
C VAL A 51 -12.60 -1.18 1.22
N ALA A 52 -12.79 0.09 1.53
CA ALA A 52 -12.50 0.65 2.84
C ALA A 52 -13.74 1.33 3.42
N TRP A 53 -14.08 1.01 4.64
CA TRP A 53 -15.24 1.49 5.36
C TRP A 53 -14.90 2.58 6.36
N SER A 54 -15.86 3.47 6.61
CA SER A 54 -15.78 4.49 7.66
C SER A 54 -14.49 5.33 7.59
N GLY A 55 -13.77 5.47 8.66
CA GLY A 55 -12.55 6.29 8.72
C GLY A 55 -11.47 5.87 7.74
N ALA A 56 -11.29 4.57 7.48
CA ALA A 56 -10.36 4.09 6.48
C ALA A 56 -10.77 4.52 5.06
N GLY A 57 -12.07 4.52 4.76
CA GLY A 57 -12.61 4.98 3.49
C GLY A 57 -12.41 6.47 3.28
N GLU A 58 -12.69 7.29 4.28
CA GLU A 58 -12.45 8.73 4.24
C GLU A 58 -10.97 9.05 4.08
N PHE A 59 -10.11 8.34 4.81
CA PHE A 59 -8.66 8.50 4.72
C PHE A 59 -8.15 8.22 3.30
N VAL A 60 -8.57 7.13 2.68
CA VAL A 60 -8.19 6.81 1.30
C VAL A 60 -8.69 7.90 0.34
N ASN A 61 -9.93 8.32 0.46
CA ASN A 61 -10.50 9.34 -0.41
C ASN A 61 -9.81 10.71 -0.26
N ASN A 62 -9.37 11.06 0.94
CA ASN A 62 -8.76 12.36 1.21
C ASN A 62 -7.29 12.42 0.77
N TYR A 63 -6.55 11.32 0.89
CA TYR A 63 -5.09 11.35 0.77
C TYR A 63 -4.51 10.58 -0.41
N PHE A 64 -5.30 9.75 -1.07
CA PHE A 64 -4.83 8.97 -2.21
C PHE A 64 -5.50 9.40 -3.51
N ARG A 65 -4.73 9.36 -4.59
CA ARG A 65 -5.17 9.68 -5.95
C ARG A 65 -4.60 8.65 -6.92
N LYS A 66 -5.08 8.65 -8.15
CA LYS A 66 -4.51 7.85 -9.23
C LYS A 66 -2.99 7.94 -9.23
N GLY A 67 -2.32 6.78 -9.22
CA GLY A 67 -0.87 6.67 -9.23
C GLY A 67 -0.20 6.69 -7.84
N SER A 68 -0.93 7.04 -6.78
CA SER A 68 -0.38 6.98 -5.42
C SER A 68 -0.03 5.55 -5.03
N MET A 69 1.12 5.36 -4.39
CA MET A 69 1.51 4.08 -3.80
C MET A 69 0.85 3.90 -2.43
N ALA A 70 0.12 2.83 -2.27
CA ALA A 70 -0.55 2.49 -1.01
C ALA A 70 -0.14 1.11 -0.51
N VAL A 71 -0.01 0.98 0.80
CA VAL A 71 0.10 -0.30 1.49
C VAL A 71 -1.23 -0.56 2.19
N VAL A 72 -1.87 -1.65 1.83
CA VAL A 72 -3.19 -2.05 2.36
C VAL A 72 -3.04 -3.32 3.16
N SER A 73 -3.58 -3.30 4.36
CA SER A 73 -3.69 -4.48 5.24
C SER A 73 -5.16 -4.73 5.55
N GLY A 74 -5.59 -5.96 5.40
CA GLY A 74 -6.97 -6.34 5.63
C GLY A 74 -7.20 -7.84 5.47
N ARG A 75 -8.37 -8.20 4.99
CA ARG A 75 -8.74 -9.58 4.70
C ARG A 75 -9.34 -9.72 3.31
N LEU A 76 -9.16 -10.88 2.71
CA LEU A 76 -9.75 -11.22 1.42
C LEU A 76 -11.18 -11.70 1.64
N GLN A 77 -12.13 -11.19 0.88
CA GLN A 77 -13.52 -11.64 0.91
C GLN A 77 -14.08 -11.80 -0.50
N SER A 78 -14.99 -12.72 -0.67
CA SER A 78 -15.76 -12.87 -1.90
C SER A 78 -17.02 -12.03 -1.85
N ARG A 79 -17.39 -11.50 -3.01
CA ARG A 79 -18.67 -10.81 -3.22
C ARG A 79 -19.40 -11.45 -4.37
N LYS A 80 -20.66 -11.80 -4.16
CA LYS A 80 -21.54 -12.32 -5.20
C LYS A 80 -22.40 -11.19 -5.76
N TRP A 81 -22.55 -11.16 -7.06
CA TRP A 81 -23.41 -10.22 -7.76
C TRP A 81 -24.03 -10.89 -8.99
N GLN A 82 -25.14 -10.36 -9.46
CA GLN A 82 -25.78 -10.84 -10.67
C GLN A 82 -25.43 -9.92 -11.84
N ASP A 83 -25.06 -10.52 -12.97
CA ASP A 83 -24.86 -9.80 -14.21
C ASP A 83 -26.19 -9.49 -14.92
N ARG A 84 -26.13 -8.81 -16.06
CA ARG A 84 -27.31 -8.44 -16.86
C ARG A 84 -28.10 -9.64 -17.35
N ASP A 85 -27.45 -10.80 -17.51
CA ASP A 85 -28.06 -12.05 -17.98
C ASP A 85 -28.64 -12.88 -16.83
N GLY A 86 -28.59 -12.39 -15.59
CA GLY A 86 -29.08 -13.06 -14.41
C GLY A 86 -28.16 -14.15 -13.85
N ASN A 87 -26.94 -14.28 -14.39
CA ASN A 87 -25.93 -15.21 -13.88
C ASN A 87 -25.29 -14.68 -12.61
N THR A 88 -25.13 -15.55 -11.63
CA THR A 88 -24.39 -15.22 -10.41
C THR A 88 -22.89 -15.21 -10.68
N ARG A 89 -22.25 -14.09 -10.43
CA ARG A 89 -20.79 -13.90 -10.54
C ARG A 89 -20.20 -13.77 -9.15
N THR A 90 -18.97 -14.24 -9.01
CA THR A 90 -18.19 -14.08 -7.78
C THR A 90 -16.97 -13.19 -8.06
N GLY A 91 -16.90 -12.10 -7.34
CA GLY A 91 -15.70 -11.25 -7.31
C GLY A 91 -14.96 -11.41 -6.00
N TRP A 92 -13.69 -11.06 -6.00
CA TRP A 92 -12.83 -11.03 -4.81
C TRP A 92 -12.36 -9.63 -4.56
N GLU A 93 -12.41 -9.21 -3.30
CA GLU A 93 -11.97 -7.88 -2.89
C GLU A 93 -11.24 -7.96 -1.55
N VAL A 94 -10.39 -6.99 -1.30
CA VAL A 94 -9.73 -6.83 -0.01
C VAL A 94 -10.55 -5.87 0.84
N LEU A 95 -11.11 -6.38 1.93
CA LEU A 95 -11.69 -5.53 2.95
C LEU A 95 -10.55 -4.88 3.73
N THR A 96 -10.38 -3.59 3.51
CA THR A 96 -9.26 -2.82 4.02
C THR A 96 -9.48 -2.45 5.48
N GLU A 97 -8.57 -2.84 6.35
CA GLU A 97 -8.55 -2.46 7.76
C GLU A 97 -7.65 -1.26 8.00
N ASN A 98 -6.46 -1.26 7.38
CA ASN A 98 -5.48 -0.20 7.49
C ASN A 98 -4.87 0.14 6.13
N VAL A 99 -4.60 1.42 5.93
CA VAL A 99 -3.90 1.93 4.73
C VAL A 99 -2.73 2.80 5.17
N TYR A 100 -1.59 2.59 4.52
CA TYR A 100 -0.37 3.34 4.78
C TYR A 100 0.15 3.93 3.48
N PHE A 101 0.87 5.04 3.57
CA PHE A 101 1.58 5.60 2.42
C PHE A 101 2.76 4.70 2.05
N GLY A 102 2.85 4.29 0.78
CA GLY A 102 3.95 3.48 0.26
C GLY A 102 5.11 4.30 -0.28
N GLU A 103 4.94 5.61 -0.42
CA GLU A 103 5.96 6.54 -0.87
C GLU A 103 5.78 7.91 -0.23
N SER A 104 6.87 8.67 -0.14
CA SER A 104 6.80 10.05 0.30
C SER A 104 6.10 10.91 -0.74
N LYS A 105 5.35 11.91 -0.30
CA LYS A 105 4.81 12.92 -1.18
C LYS A 105 5.99 13.58 -1.90
N SER A 106 6.16 13.32 -3.20
CA SER A 106 7.08 14.11 -3.99
C SER A 106 6.48 15.51 -4.11
N THR A 107 6.98 16.44 -3.33
CA THR A 107 6.85 17.85 -3.68
C THR A 107 7.60 17.99 -5.00
N GLY A 108 6.88 18.28 -6.08
CA GLY A 108 7.46 18.52 -7.40
C GLY A 108 8.30 19.77 -7.39
N ALA A 109 9.50 19.65 -6.84
CA ALA A 109 10.63 20.53 -7.01
C ALA A 109 11.84 19.63 -7.04
N SER A 110 12.41 19.50 -8.23
CA SER A 110 13.78 19.08 -8.39
C SER A 110 14.66 20.11 -7.68
N GLN A 111 14.80 19.99 -6.37
CA GLN A 111 15.95 20.54 -5.71
C GLN A 111 17.03 19.47 -5.86
N GLU A 112 17.90 19.71 -6.82
CA GLU A 112 19.25 19.17 -6.72
C GLU A 112 19.68 19.33 -5.27
N ALA A 113 19.84 18.21 -4.59
CA ALA A 113 20.50 18.21 -3.30
C ALA A 113 21.85 18.86 -3.52
N PRO A 114 22.22 19.89 -2.75
CA PRO A 114 23.59 20.37 -2.80
C PRO A 114 24.46 19.16 -2.44
N GLN A 115 25.33 18.78 -3.35
CA GLN A 115 26.45 17.89 -3.04
C GLN A 115 27.29 18.62 -1.99
N GLY A 116 26.89 18.44 -0.73
CA GLY A 116 27.76 18.74 0.38
C GLY A 116 28.86 17.70 0.31
N GLU A 117 30.05 18.13 -0.05
CA GLU A 117 31.26 17.38 0.22
C GLU A 117 31.25 17.01 1.70
N TYR A 118 30.97 15.74 1.96
CA TYR A 118 31.28 15.14 3.24
C TYR A 118 32.80 15.00 3.29
N THR A 119 33.48 16.04 3.69
CA THR A 119 34.82 15.89 4.19
C THR A 119 34.70 15.08 5.48
N ALA A 120 34.98 13.79 5.38
CA ALA A 120 35.15 12.95 6.54
C ALA A 120 36.27 13.59 7.38
N ALA A 121 35.91 14.12 8.53
CA ALA A 121 36.89 14.53 9.52
C ALA A 121 37.66 13.27 9.94
N PRO A 122 38.97 13.26 9.83
CA PRO A 122 39.77 12.13 10.31
C PRO A 122 39.76 12.17 11.83
N GLY A 123 39.08 11.19 12.45
CA GLY A 123 39.17 11.03 13.90
C GLY A 123 37.92 10.59 14.64
N ALA A 124 36.81 10.26 13.98
CA ALA A 124 35.58 9.85 14.67
C ALA A 124 35.32 8.33 14.73
N PHE A 125 36.30 7.51 14.39
CA PHE A 125 36.28 6.10 14.70
C PHE A 125 37.22 5.84 15.87
N GLN A 126 36.70 5.97 17.09
CA GLN A 126 37.33 5.31 18.21
C GLN A 126 37.03 3.83 18.08
N ASP A 127 38.09 3.04 17.88
CA ASP A 127 38.07 1.61 18.11
C ASP A 127 37.44 1.36 19.47
N MET A 128 36.24 0.79 19.48
CA MET A 128 35.78 0.08 20.66
C MET A 128 36.61 -1.20 20.72
N THR A 129 37.70 -1.12 21.46
CA THR A 129 38.40 -2.30 21.91
C THR A 129 37.41 -3.20 22.64
N GLU A 130 37.38 -4.42 22.17
CA GLU A 130 36.66 -5.53 22.74
C GLU A 130 36.82 -5.55 24.28
N ASP A 131 35.75 -5.19 24.96
CA ASP A 131 35.56 -5.61 26.33
C ASP A 131 34.76 -6.92 26.24
N ASP A 132 35.49 -8.04 26.31
CA ASP A 132 34.95 -9.37 26.49
C ASP A 132 34.34 -9.48 27.91
N GLY A 133 33.37 -8.61 28.19
CA GLY A 133 32.57 -8.69 29.38
C GLY A 133 31.55 -9.81 29.23
N ASP A 134 31.75 -10.86 29.98
CA ASP A 134 30.86 -11.97 30.29
C ASP A 134 29.40 -11.71 29.94
N LEU A 135 28.95 -12.32 28.85
CA LEU A 135 27.53 -12.52 28.60
C LEU A 135 27.04 -13.65 29.51
N PRO A 136 26.14 -13.39 30.44
CA PRO A 136 25.53 -14.44 31.26
C PRO A 136 24.54 -15.22 30.41
N PHE A 137 24.94 -16.36 29.99
CA PHE A 137 24.05 -17.42 29.52
C PHE A 137 24.00 -18.52 30.55
#